data_3ffcb81f73247e9bd3247c37e05ced59
#
_entry.id   3ffcb81f73247e9bd3247c37e05ced59
#
_cell.length_a   1.000
_cell.length_b   1.000
_cell.length_c   1.000
_cell.angle_alpha   90.00
_cell.angle_beta   90.00
_cell.angle_gamma   90.00
#
_symmetry.space_group_name_H-M   'P 1'
#
loop_
_entity.id
_entity.type
_entity.pdbx_description
1 polymer ?
#
loop_
_entity_poly.entity_id
_entity_poly.type
_entity_poly.pdbx_seq_one_letter_code
_entity_poly.pdbx_strand_id
1 'polypeptide(L)'
;TLAGLAIRSPACAGLDEQSIFTAIRDREAQGSTAFGNEIAIPHARIPGMERFLLCVVTAPRGVEFEALDRKKVKLIFLILGPPEAVTEHLKILAFVSRALSHTDLKRELLASRSETALYEAVLRNTQEDRRNGDVTRVMKLVMINLYIEEFLYRILELLIEEGIEGATIIESAGMGHYISNVPLFADFIGFMNESKHHSKTLLAMVPEEHVDELLDGIEEITGDLDKKQGAMILVLDVAAYRGTMKML
;
A
#
# COMPACT_ATOMS: atom_id res chain seq x y z
N THR A 1 6.99 -11.82 -23.40
CA THR A 1 7.50 -11.38 -22.08
C THR A 1 7.00 -9.99 -21.74
N LEU A 2 6.91 -9.63 -20.44
CA LEU A 2 6.58 -8.28 -20.00
C LEU A 2 7.66 -7.28 -20.45
N ALA A 3 8.93 -7.67 -20.40
CA ALA A 3 10.03 -6.85 -20.89
C ALA A 3 9.90 -6.55 -22.41
N GLY A 4 9.53 -7.56 -23.22
CA GLY A 4 9.30 -7.38 -24.62
C GLY A 4 8.10 -6.49 -24.97
N LEU A 5 7.13 -6.34 -24.08
CA LEU A 5 6.07 -5.34 -24.21
C LEU A 5 6.57 -3.95 -23.82
N ALA A 6 7.28 -3.86 -22.70
CA ALA A 6 7.78 -2.60 -22.17
C ALA A 6 8.76 -1.88 -23.10
N ILE A 7 9.67 -2.64 -23.75
CA ILE A 7 10.70 -2.06 -24.64
C ILE A 7 10.11 -1.32 -25.88
N ARG A 8 8.86 -1.58 -26.21
CA ARG A 8 8.15 -0.88 -27.30
C ARG A 8 7.73 0.54 -26.91
N SER A 9 7.75 0.86 -25.63
CA SER A 9 7.36 2.17 -25.14
C SER A 9 8.48 3.18 -25.36
N PRO A 10 8.16 4.42 -25.79
CA PRO A 10 9.12 5.51 -25.82
C PRO A 10 9.77 5.80 -24.44
N ALA A 11 9.12 5.45 -23.33
CA ALA A 11 9.68 5.59 -21.99
C ALA A 11 10.88 4.67 -21.75
N CYS A 12 11.05 3.61 -22.54
CA CYS A 12 12.17 2.68 -22.48
C CYS A 12 13.20 2.90 -23.61
N ALA A 13 13.15 4.06 -24.29
CA ALA A 13 14.10 4.38 -25.35
C ALA A 13 15.55 4.34 -24.84
N GLY A 14 16.41 3.65 -25.56
CA GLY A 14 17.83 3.50 -25.18
C GLY A 14 18.12 2.36 -24.18
N LEU A 15 17.11 1.65 -23.71
CA LEU A 15 17.27 0.45 -22.87
C LEU A 15 17.27 -0.81 -23.74
N ASP A 16 17.79 -1.89 -23.19
CA ASP A 16 17.69 -3.23 -23.79
C ASP A 16 16.67 -4.10 -23.03
N GLU A 17 16.05 -5.06 -23.74
CA GLU A 17 15.04 -5.94 -23.17
C GLU A 17 15.57 -6.78 -22.01
N GLN A 18 16.84 -7.19 -22.08
CA GLN A 18 17.46 -8.05 -21.07
C GLN A 18 17.65 -7.33 -19.75
N SER A 19 18.02 -6.06 -19.77
CA SER A 19 18.13 -5.22 -18.57
C SER A 19 16.77 -5.07 -17.88
N ILE A 20 15.71 -4.79 -18.65
CA ILE A 20 14.36 -4.70 -18.13
C ILE A 20 13.91 -6.03 -17.53
N PHE A 21 14.14 -7.13 -18.25
CA PHE A 21 13.80 -8.48 -17.79
C PHE A 21 14.51 -8.82 -16.48
N THR A 22 15.79 -8.52 -16.39
CA THR A 22 16.59 -8.79 -15.20
C THR A 22 16.09 -8.00 -14.01
N ALA A 23 15.80 -6.71 -14.16
CA ALA A 23 15.30 -5.88 -13.06
C ALA A 23 13.93 -6.35 -12.55
N ILE A 24 12.99 -6.70 -13.44
CA ILE A 24 11.69 -7.25 -13.05
C ILE A 24 11.87 -8.57 -12.28
N ARG A 25 12.69 -9.48 -12.80
CA ARG A 25 12.95 -10.77 -12.17
C ARG A 25 13.61 -10.63 -10.80
N ASP A 26 14.60 -9.75 -10.67
CA ASP A 26 15.33 -9.54 -9.42
C ASP A 26 14.43 -8.90 -8.36
N ARG A 27 13.45 -8.05 -8.76
CA ARG A 27 12.41 -7.57 -7.86
C ARG A 27 11.45 -8.68 -7.44
N GLU A 28 10.98 -9.51 -8.36
CA GLU A 28 10.07 -10.63 -8.07
C GLU A 28 10.73 -11.67 -7.15
N ALA A 29 12.04 -11.89 -7.27
CA ALA A 29 12.80 -12.77 -6.40
C ALA A 29 12.87 -12.30 -4.93
N GLN A 30 12.60 -11.03 -4.64
CA GLN A 30 12.53 -10.49 -3.28
C GLN A 30 11.17 -10.78 -2.60
N GLY A 31 10.19 -11.21 -3.35
CA GLY A 31 8.84 -11.54 -2.94
C GLY A 31 7.89 -11.35 -4.11
N SER A 32 6.87 -12.23 -4.20
CA SER A 32 5.92 -12.17 -5.28
C SER A 32 5.17 -10.84 -5.30
N THR A 33 5.05 -10.25 -6.48
CA THR A 33 4.22 -9.07 -6.74
C THR A 33 2.79 -9.42 -7.14
N ALA A 34 2.38 -10.67 -6.96
CA ALA A 34 1.00 -11.09 -7.14
C ALA A 34 0.16 -10.62 -5.95
N PHE A 35 -0.68 -9.61 -6.21
CA PHE A 35 -1.55 -8.94 -5.24
C PHE A 35 -2.71 -9.85 -4.73
N GLY A 36 -2.95 -10.98 -5.39
CA GLY A 36 -4.14 -11.80 -5.19
C GLY A 36 -5.29 -11.40 -6.12
N ASN A 37 -6.45 -12.02 -5.97
CA ASN A 37 -7.63 -11.73 -6.79
C ASN A 37 -7.35 -11.72 -8.30
N GLU A 38 -6.46 -12.61 -8.79
CA GLU A 38 -6.06 -12.73 -10.20
C GLU A 38 -5.26 -11.51 -10.74
N ILE A 39 -4.66 -10.70 -9.85
CA ILE A 39 -3.92 -9.48 -10.17
C ILE A 39 -2.46 -9.62 -9.77
N ALA A 40 -1.55 -9.07 -10.59
CA ALA A 40 -0.15 -8.86 -10.23
C ALA A 40 0.29 -7.44 -10.60
N ILE A 41 1.19 -6.88 -9.78
CA ILE A 41 1.74 -5.54 -9.96
C ILE A 41 3.28 -5.63 -10.01
N PRO A 42 3.86 -6.33 -11.00
CA PRO A 42 5.30 -6.36 -11.15
C PRO A 42 5.84 -4.95 -11.40
N HIS A 43 6.88 -4.61 -10.66
CA HIS A 43 7.46 -3.27 -10.72
C HIS A 43 8.97 -3.32 -10.56
N ALA A 44 9.67 -2.40 -11.22
CA ALA A 44 11.11 -2.27 -11.08
C ALA A 44 11.58 -0.83 -11.32
N ARG A 45 12.70 -0.49 -10.71
CA ARG A 45 13.42 0.75 -10.98
C ARG A 45 14.55 0.46 -11.95
N ILE A 46 14.57 1.19 -13.07
CA ILE A 46 15.49 0.94 -14.18
C ILE A 46 16.43 2.12 -14.35
N PRO A 47 17.74 1.97 -14.14
CA PRO A 47 18.71 3.01 -14.46
C PRO A 47 18.60 3.47 -15.91
N GLY A 48 18.63 4.78 -16.14
CA GLY A 48 18.50 5.36 -17.48
C GLY A 48 17.06 5.65 -17.92
N MET A 49 16.06 5.28 -17.15
CA MET A 49 14.70 5.79 -17.37
C MET A 49 14.56 7.23 -16.85
N GLU A 50 13.88 8.07 -17.63
CA GLU A 50 13.53 9.45 -17.23
C GLU A 50 12.04 9.60 -16.91
N ARG A 51 11.22 8.64 -17.31
CA ARG A 51 9.76 8.66 -17.17
C ARG A 51 9.26 7.32 -16.69
N PHE A 52 8.13 7.36 -15.98
CA PHE A 52 7.42 6.14 -15.63
C PHE A 52 6.73 5.51 -16.84
N LEU A 53 6.72 4.19 -16.86
CA LEU A 53 5.86 3.37 -17.70
C LEU A 53 4.88 2.60 -16.83
N LEU A 54 3.59 2.78 -17.07
CA LEU A 54 2.53 1.89 -16.59
C LEU A 54 2.01 1.11 -17.81
N CYS A 55 2.19 -0.20 -17.77
CA CYS A 55 1.71 -1.09 -18.83
C CYS A 55 0.68 -2.05 -18.26
N VAL A 56 -0.55 -2.03 -18.79
CA VAL A 56 -1.64 -2.91 -18.38
C VAL A 56 -1.74 -4.07 -19.36
N VAL A 57 -1.69 -5.28 -18.83
CA VAL A 57 -1.71 -6.52 -19.64
C VAL A 57 -2.81 -7.44 -19.14
N THR A 58 -3.66 -7.92 -20.06
CA THR A 58 -4.65 -8.96 -19.77
C THR A 58 -4.15 -10.31 -20.25
N ALA A 59 -4.31 -11.33 -19.43
CA ALA A 59 -4.00 -12.72 -19.72
C ALA A 59 -5.23 -13.61 -19.46
N PRO A 60 -6.19 -13.71 -20.41
CA PRO A 60 -7.47 -14.37 -20.17
C PRO A 60 -7.38 -15.84 -19.72
N ARG A 61 -6.31 -16.54 -20.12
CA ARG A 61 -6.04 -17.93 -19.70
C ARG A 61 -5.39 -18.03 -18.32
N GLY A 62 -5.01 -16.90 -17.74
CA GLY A 62 -4.24 -16.80 -16.52
C GLY A 62 -2.77 -17.24 -16.67
N VAL A 63 -1.91 -16.61 -15.91
CA VAL A 63 -0.47 -16.91 -15.82
C VAL A 63 -0.18 -17.36 -14.39
N GLU A 64 0.66 -18.38 -14.25
CA GLU A 64 1.18 -18.77 -12.93
C GLU A 64 2.08 -17.64 -12.41
N PHE A 65 1.69 -17.12 -11.28
CA PHE A 65 2.43 -16.17 -10.49
C PHE A 65 2.36 -16.70 -9.06
N GLU A 66 3.38 -16.75 -8.31
CA GLU A 66 3.37 -17.30 -6.94
C GLU A 66 2.48 -16.49 -5.99
N ALA A 67 1.19 -16.36 -6.37
CA ALA A 67 0.20 -15.61 -5.64
C ALA A 67 -0.17 -16.30 -4.32
N LEU A 68 -0.38 -15.52 -3.25
CA LEU A 68 -0.75 -16.04 -1.93
C LEU A 68 -2.06 -16.84 -1.97
N ASP A 69 -3.03 -16.41 -2.78
CA ASP A 69 -4.33 -17.09 -2.96
C ASP A 69 -4.28 -18.26 -3.96
N ARG A 70 -3.10 -18.57 -4.52
CA ARG A 70 -2.85 -19.64 -5.50
C ARG A 70 -3.70 -19.56 -6.77
N LYS A 71 -4.29 -18.40 -7.06
CA LYS A 71 -5.01 -18.18 -8.30
C LYS A 71 -4.07 -17.72 -9.40
N LYS A 72 -4.42 -18.11 -10.64
CA LYS A 72 -3.71 -17.61 -11.83
C LYS A 72 -3.98 -16.13 -12.04
N VAL A 73 -2.94 -15.37 -12.31
CA VAL A 73 -3.04 -13.94 -12.60
C VAL A 73 -3.59 -13.74 -14.01
N LYS A 74 -4.63 -12.91 -14.13
CA LYS A 74 -5.26 -12.54 -15.41
C LYS A 74 -5.07 -11.07 -15.78
N LEU A 75 -4.76 -10.23 -14.80
CA LEU A 75 -4.53 -8.81 -14.98
C LEU A 75 -3.19 -8.42 -14.38
N ILE A 76 -2.34 -7.77 -15.18
CA ILE A 76 -0.99 -7.41 -14.78
C ILE A 76 -0.78 -5.92 -15.00
N PHE A 77 -0.31 -5.22 -13.97
CA PHE A 77 0.12 -3.83 -14.01
C PHE A 77 1.63 -3.77 -13.86
N LEU A 78 2.34 -3.66 -14.97
CA LEU A 78 3.79 -3.49 -14.95
C LEU A 78 4.13 -2.02 -14.76
N ILE A 79 4.87 -1.69 -13.71
CA ILE A 79 5.34 -0.34 -13.40
C ILE A 79 6.86 -0.31 -13.49
N LEU A 80 7.39 0.51 -14.40
CA LEU A 80 8.83 0.75 -14.50
C LEU A 80 9.09 2.25 -14.35
N GLY A 81 10.19 2.62 -13.70
CA GLY A 81 10.51 4.03 -13.49
C GLY A 81 11.96 4.29 -13.10
N PRO A 82 12.32 5.59 -13.00
CA PRO A 82 13.66 6.00 -12.60
C PRO A 82 13.97 5.56 -11.15
N PRO A 83 15.22 5.18 -10.82
CA PRO A 83 15.61 4.79 -9.48
C PRO A 83 15.43 5.89 -8.43
N GLU A 84 15.60 7.15 -8.84
CA GLU A 84 15.58 8.32 -7.97
C GLU A 84 14.17 8.76 -7.59
N ALA A 85 13.18 8.40 -8.40
CA ALA A 85 11.79 8.85 -8.24
C ALA A 85 10.97 7.88 -7.33
N VAL A 86 11.46 7.65 -6.11
CA VAL A 86 10.86 6.68 -5.16
C VAL A 86 9.44 7.09 -4.79
N THR A 87 9.22 8.36 -4.47
CA THR A 87 7.91 8.89 -4.06
C THR A 87 6.86 8.75 -5.16
N GLU A 88 7.23 9.07 -6.41
CA GLU A 88 6.34 8.91 -7.56
C GLU A 88 6.02 7.44 -7.83
N HIS A 89 7.00 6.56 -7.63
CA HIS A 89 6.80 5.12 -7.78
C HIS A 89 5.74 4.61 -6.80
N LEU A 90 5.85 4.99 -5.53
CA LEU A 90 4.89 4.62 -4.50
C LEU A 90 3.49 5.18 -4.78
N LYS A 91 3.38 6.42 -5.28
CA LYS A 91 2.10 7.01 -5.69
C LYS A 91 1.42 6.23 -6.82
N ILE A 92 2.20 5.76 -7.80
CA ILE A 92 1.66 4.95 -8.90
C ILE A 92 1.21 3.59 -8.36
N LEU A 93 1.97 2.97 -7.47
CA LEU A 93 1.59 1.72 -6.81
C LEU A 93 0.29 1.88 -6.02
N ALA A 94 0.19 2.91 -5.18
CA ALA A 94 -1.00 3.21 -4.41
C ALA A 94 -2.22 3.50 -5.31
N PHE A 95 -2.03 4.25 -6.39
CA PHE A 95 -3.09 4.51 -7.37
C PHE A 95 -3.60 3.22 -8.01
N VAL A 96 -2.68 2.34 -8.46
CA VAL A 96 -3.05 1.07 -9.09
C VAL A 96 -3.77 0.17 -8.09
N SER A 97 -3.29 0.10 -6.85
CA SER A 97 -3.89 -0.68 -5.77
C SER A 97 -5.33 -0.23 -5.49
N ARG A 98 -5.55 1.08 -5.28
CA ARG A 98 -6.90 1.65 -5.09
C ARG A 98 -7.83 1.38 -6.26
N ALA A 99 -7.37 1.65 -7.47
CA ALA A 99 -8.17 1.42 -8.68
C ALA A 99 -8.63 -0.04 -8.82
N LEU A 100 -7.86 -0.97 -8.26
CA LEU A 100 -8.13 -2.41 -8.30
C LEU A 100 -8.97 -2.91 -7.14
N SER A 101 -9.03 -2.19 -6.04
CA SER A 101 -9.95 -2.46 -4.93
C SER A 101 -11.42 -2.28 -5.38
N HIS A 102 -11.65 -1.43 -6.40
CA HIS A 102 -12.96 -1.31 -7.03
C HIS A 102 -13.20 -2.46 -8.02
N THR A 103 -14.09 -3.36 -7.68
CA THR A 103 -14.44 -4.55 -8.48
C THR A 103 -14.89 -4.24 -9.91
N ASP A 104 -15.40 -3.04 -10.15
CA ASP A 104 -15.91 -2.62 -11.44
C ASP A 104 -14.80 -2.37 -12.46
N LEU A 105 -13.71 -1.71 -12.07
CA LEU A 105 -12.57 -1.48 -12.96
C LEU A 105 -11.92 -2.81 -13.39
N LYS A 106 -11.66 -3.71 -12.43
CA LYS A 106 -11.12 -5.04 -12.76
C LYS A 106 -11.97 -5.76 -13.80
N ARG A 107 -13.30 -5.76 -13.61
CA ARG A 107 -14.23 -6.40 -14.53
C ARG A 107 -14.20 -5.75 -15.93
N GLU A 108 -14.16 -4.42 -15.98
CA GLU A 108 -14.06 -3.66 -17.22
C GLU A 108 -12.76 -3.96 -17.97
N LEU A 109 -11.62 -3.94 -17.28
CA LEU A 109 -10.32 -4.25 -17.88
C LEU A 109 -10.25 -5.67 -18.42
N LEU A 110 -10.76 -6.65 -17.69
CA LEU A 110 -10.81 -8.05 -18.15
C LEU A 110 -11.79 -8.28 -19.31
N ALA A 111 -12.83 -7.47 -19.43
CA ALA A 111 -13.79 -7.51 -20.52
C ALA A 111 -13.32 -6.75 -21.76
N SER A 112 -12.32 -5.89 -21.63
CA SER A 112 -11.78 -5.07 -22.73
C SER A 112 -11.15 -5.95 -23.81
N ARG A 113 -11.51 -5.67 -25.08
CA ARG A 113 -11.06 -6.45 -26.25
C ARG A 113 -10.07 -5.70 -27.14
N SER A 114 -9.71 -4.47 -26.79
CA SER A 114 -8.77 -3.66 -27.54
C SER A 114 -7.89 -2.83 -26.59
N GLU A 115 -6.70 -2.46 -27.05
CA GLU A 115 -5.79 -1.57 -26.35
C GLU A 115 -6.43 -0.22 -26.05
N THR A 116 -7.20 0.32 -26.98
CA THR A 116 -7.93 1.59 -26.80
C THR A 116 -8.93 1.49 -25.64
N ALA A 117 -9.72 0.41 -25.57
CA ALA A 117 -10.70 0.22 -24.49
C ALA A 117 -10.03 0.08 -23.13
N LEU A 118 -8.90 -0.64 -23.04
CA LEU A 118 -8.09 -0.71 -21.83
C LEU A 118 -7.58 0.66 -21.39
N TYR A 119 -7.02 1.42 -22.34
CA TYR A 119 -6.49 2.75 -22.10
C TYR A 119 -7.56 3.73 -21.61
N GLU A 120 -8.72 3.74 -22.26
CA GLU A 120 -9.85 4.58 -21.87
C GLU A 120 -10.42 4.21 -20.50
N ALA A 121 -10.49 2.92 -20.16
CA ALA A 121 -10.94 2.46 -18.85
C ALA A 121 -9.99 2.96 -17.75
N VAL A 122 -8.69 2.84 -17.95
CA VAL A 122 -7.70 3.37 -17.00
C VAL A 122 -7.80 4.89 -16.89
N LEU A 123 -7.91 5.62 -18.01
CA LEU A 123 -8.00 7.09 -18.00
C LEU A 123 -9.24 7.60 -17.28
N ARG A 124 -10.41 6.99 -17.48
CA ARG A 124 -11.65 7.40 -16.78
C ARG A 124 -11.46 7.31 -15.28
N ASN A 125 -10.97 6.20 -14.79
CA ASN A 125 -10.74 6.01 -13.36
C ASN A 125 -9.68 6.96 -12.79
N THR A 126 -8.64 7.28 -13.59
CA THR A 126 -7.63 8.29 -13.19
C THR A 126 -8.22 9.70 -13.10
N GLN A 127 -9.17 10.04 -13.98
CA GLN A 127 -9.80 11.36 -13.99
C GLN A 127 -10.84 11.52 -12.87
N GLU A 128 -11.55 10.46 -12.53
CA GLU A 128 -12.47 10.44 -11.39
C GLU A 128 -11.73 10.64 -10.08
N ASP A 129 -10.59 10.01 -9.90
CA ASP A 129 -9.72 10.19 -8.73
C ASP A 129 -9.20 11.65 -8.62
N ARG A 130 -8.90 12.31 -9.74
CA ARG A 130 -8.51 13.73 -9.78
C ARG A 130 -9.68 14.67 -9.48
N ARG A 131 -10.88 14.37 -9.93
CA ARG A 131 -12.09 15.18 -9.65
C ARG A 131 -12.49 15.05 -8.18
N ASN A 132 -12.32 13.89 -7.59
CA ASN A 132 -12.55 13.68 -6.16
C ASN A 132 -11.48 14.35 -5.28
N GLY A 133 -10.29 14.65 -5.82
CA GLY A 133 -9.22 15.35 -5.09
C GLY A 133 -9.48 16.83 -4.78
N ASP A 134 -10.43 17.48 -5.47
CA ASP A 134 -10.78 18.91 -5.28
C ASP A 134 -12.01 19.13 -4.38
N VAL A 135 -12.67 18.06 -3.95
CA VAL A 135 -13.73 18.14 -2.92
C VAL A 135 -13.06 18.27 -1.56
N THR A 136 -13.53 19.22 -0.75
CA THR A 136 -13.10 19.36 0.65
C THR A 136 -13.50 18.09 1.40
N ARG A 137 -12.64 17.07 1.36
CA ARG A 137 -12.87 15.79 2.05
C ARG A 137 -12.87 16.03 3.55
N VAL A 138 -13.85 15.47 4.23
CA VAL A 138 -13.82 15.39 5.69
C VAL A 138 -12.71 14.43 6.05
N MET A 139 -11.71 14.94 6.78
CA MET A 139 -10.56 14.14 7.20
C MET A 139 -10.71 13.79 8.67
N LYS A 140 -10.33 12.57 9.00
CA LYS A 140 -10.19 12.09 10.37
C LYS A 140 -8.70 11.91 10.70
N LEU A 141 -8.33 12.16 11.94
CA LEU A 141 -7.02 11.75 12.43
C LEU A 141 -7.16 10.36 13.05
N VAL A 142 -6.55 9.38 12.42
CA VAL A 142 -6.46 8.02 12.96
C VAL A 142 -5.14 7.87 13.70
N MET A 143 -5.24 7.55 14.99
CA MET A 143 -4.10 7.23 15.84
C MET A 143 -4.12 5.75 16.16
N ILE A 144 -3.04 5.05 15.81
CA ILE A 144 -2.88 3.62 16.00
C ILE A 144 -1.71 3.41 16.97
N ASN A 145 -2.00 2.93 18.17
CA ASN A 145 -0.98 2.52 19.13
C ASN A 145 -0.70 1.04 18.96
N LEU A 146 0.51 0.69 18.54
CA LEU A 146 0.96 -0.68 18.35
C LEU A 146 1.80 -1.13 19.54
N TYR A 147 1.38 -2.20 20.18
CA TYR A 147 2.11 -2.87 21.27
C TYR A 147 2.94 -4.06 20.76
N ILE A 148 2.69 -4.49 19.50
CA ILE A 148 3.41 -5.57 18.82
C ILE A 148 4.02 -5.00 17.53
N GLU A 149 5.35 -4.93 17.50
CA GLU A 149 6.09 -4.29 16.41
C GLU A 149 5.93 -5.02 15.06
N GLU A 150 5.69 -6.32 15.10
CA GLU A 150 5.52 -7.16 13.91
C GLU A 150 4.35 -6.71 13.02
N PHE A 151 3.35 -6.04 13.59
CA PHE A 151 2.21 -5.51 12.82
C PHE A 151 2.53 -4.23 12.06
N LEU A 152 3.61 -3.52 12.42
CA LEU A 152 3.91 -2.21 11.86
C LEU A 152 3.96 -2.22 10.33
N TYR A 153 4.76 -3.11 9.76
CA TYR A 153 4.96 -3.13 8.30
C TYR A 153 3.68 -3.49 7.55
N ARG A 154 2.90 -4.44 8.07
CA ARG A 154 1.62 -4.82 7.47
C ARG A 154 0.60 -3.67 7.52
N ILE A 155 0.58 -2.91 8.61
CA ILE A 155 -0.28 -1.73 8.74
C ILE A 155 0.19 -0.61 7.80
N LEU A 156 1.49 -0.41 7.63
CA LEU A 156 2.00 0.55 6.66
C LEU A 156 1.65 0.16 5.22
N GLU A 157 1.70 -1.13 4.89
CA GLU A 157 1.24 -1.66 3.60
C GLU A 157 -0.25 -1.37 3.40
N LEU A 158 -1.09 -1.67 4.39
CA LEU A 158 -2.52 -1.38 4.35
C LEU A 158 -2.80 0.12 4.16
N LEU A 159 -2.10 1.01 4.88
CA LEU A 159 -2.26 2.45 4.70
C LEU A 159 -1.96 2.89 3.25
N ILE A 160 -0.94 2.30 2.64
CA ILE A 160 -0.59 2.57 1.23
C ILE A 160 -1.68 2.02 0.30
N GLU A 161 -2.20 0.83 0.56
CA GLU A 161 -3.28 0.19 -0.20
C GLU A 161 -4.56 1.03 -0.16
N GLU A 162 -4.91 1.57 1.01
CA GLU A 162 -6.03 2.50 1.19
C GLU A 162 -5.74 3.92 0.65
N GLY A 163 -4.57 4.13 0.06
CA GLY A 163 -4.20 5.40 -0.55
C GLY A 163 -3.91 6.51 0.44
N ILE A 164 -3.57 6.17 1.66
CA ILE A 164 -3.14 7.12 2.67
C ILE A 164 -1.67 7.45 2.40
N GLU A 165 -1.42 8.67 1.92
CA GLU A 165 -0.11 9.08 1.36
C GLU A 165 1.00 9.24 2.41
N GLY A 166 0.68 9.20 3.71
CA GLY A 166 1.70 9.31 4.74
C GLY A 166 1.14 9.15 6.15
N ALA A 167 2.02 8.69 7.03
CA ALA A 167 1.78 8.60 8.46
C ALA A 167 3.01 9.07 9.22
N THR A 168 2.80 9.68 10.39
CA THR A 168 3.87 9.98 11.34
C THR A 168 3.98 8.82 12.32
N ILE A 169 5.19 8.28 12.46
CA ILE A 169 5.49 7.22 13.41
C ILE A 169 6.24 7.84 14.60
N ILE A 170 5.73 7.61 15.81
CA ILE A 170 6.29 8.10 17.05
C ILE A 170 6.67 6.89 17.90
N GLU A 171 7.92 6.84 18.34
CA GLU A 171 8.33 5.92 19.40
C GLU A 171 7.66 6.34 20.69
N SER A 172 6.90 5.45 21.29
CA SER A 172 6.13 5.73 22.50
C SER A 172 6.40 4.68 23.59
N ALA A 173 6.21 5.07 24.83
CA ALA A 173 6.32 4.18 25.95
C ALA A 173 5.02 4.19 26.76
N GLY A 174 4.50 3.00 27.05
CA GLY A 174 3.32 2.86 27.90
C GLY A 174 3.60 3.29 29.33
N MET A 175 2.55 3.67 30.05
CA MET A 175 2.60 4.08 31.47
C MET A 175 3.31 3.02 32.34
N GLY A 176 3.17 1.73 32.01
CA GLY A 176 3.83 0.64 32.74
C GLY A 176 5.35 0.76 32.79
N HIS A 177 5.98 1.31 31.75
CA HIS A 177 7.41 1.57 31.73
C HIS A 177 7.86 2.55 32.84
N TYR A 178 7.07 3.57 33.08
CA TYR A 178 7.37 4.58 34.10
C TYR A 178 6.99 4.14 35.52
N ILE A 179 5.87 3.42 35.66
CA ILE A 179 5.38 2.94 36.95
C ILE A 179 6.27 1.84 37.49
N SER A 180 6.94 1.06 36.66
CA SER A 180 7.90 0.03 37.12
C SER A 180 9.05 0.60 37.96
N ASN A 181 9.36 1.90 37.79
CA ASN A 181 10.37 2.59 38.58
C ASN A 181 9.85 3.18 39.92
N VAL A 182 8.54 3.04 40.21
CA VAL A 182 7.94 3.51 41.45
C VAL A 182 7.92 2.34 42.46
N PRO A 183 8.66 2.43 43.59
CA PRO A 183 8.85 1.30 44.49
C PRO A 183 7.55 0.65 45.02
N LEU A 184 6.49 1.46 45.16
CA LEU A 184 5.18 0.99 45.64
C LEU A 184 4.49 0.04 44.63
N PHE A 185 4.82 0.15 43.31
CA PHE A 185 4.20 -0.63 42.24
C PHE A 185 5.15 -1.66 41.64
N ALA A 186 6.44 -1.63 41.97
CA ALA A 186 7.45 -2.53 41.40
C ALA A 186 7.11 -4.02 41.65
N ASP A 187 6.66 -4.32 42.87
CA ASP A 187 6.26 -5.69 43.27
C ASP A 187 4.96 -6.15 42.55
N PHE A 188 4.10 -5.21 42.20
CA PHE A 188 2.83 -5.50 41.49
C PHE A 188 3.05 -5.75 40.00
N ILE A 189 4.02 -5.06 39.37
CA ILE A 189 4.34 -5.15 37.95
C ILE A 189 5.24 -6.36 37.66
N GLY A 190 6.04 -6.81 38.62
CA GLY A 190 6.84 -8.03 38.51
C GLY A 190 6.02 -9.30 38.21
N PHE A 191 4.71 -9.26 38.45
CA PHE A 191 3.76 -10.30 38.06
C PHE A 191 3.17 -10.12 36.64
N MET A 192 3.27 -8.91 36.05
CA MET A 192 2.81 -8.62 34.72
C MET A 192 4.02 -8.68 33.79
N ASN A 193 4.17 -9.79 33.08
CA ASN A 193 5.20 -10.12 32.11
C ASN A 193 6.01 -8.91 31.59
N GLU A 194 7.33 -8.98 31.70
CA GLU A 194 8.34 -8.01 31.18
C GLU A 194 8.33 -7.80 29.64
N SER A 195 7.29 -8.19 28.94
CA SER A 195 7.25 -8.12 27.50
C SER A 195 6.78 -6.77 26.98
N LYS A 196 7.77 -5.98 26.59
CA LYS A 196 7.71 -4.87 25.64
C LYS A 196 7.26 -3.52 26.20
N HIS A 197 8.22 -2.79 26.73
CA HIS A 197 8.09 -1.40 27.18
C HIS A 197 8.04 -0.37 26.03
N HIS A 198 8.18 -0.79 24.78
CA HIS A 198 8.17 0.08 23.61
C HIS A 198 6.91 -0.16 22.79
N SER A 199 6.21 0.90 22.51
CA SER A 199 5.10 0.93 21.59
C SER A 199 5.39 1.90 20.46
N LYS A 200 4.73 1.73 19.32
CA LYS A 200 4.80 2.69 18.22
C LYS A 200 3.41 3.30 18.02
N THR A 201 3.36 4.60 17.92
CA THR A 201 2.13 5.33 17.63
C THR A 201 2.20 5.85 16.21
N LEU A 202 1.27 5.43 15.37
CA LEU A 202 1.09 5.97 14.04
C LEU A 202 -0.01 7.02 14.07
N LEU A 203 0.22 8.14 13.41
CA LEU A 203 -0.77 9.19 13.17
C LEU A 203 -0.95 9.33 11.67
N ALA A 204 -2.16 9.12 11.18
CA ALA A 204 -2.49 9.24 9.76
C ALA A 204 -3.72 10.13 9.56
N MET A 205 -3.70 10.94 8.52
CA MET A 205 -4.87 11.69 8.05
C MET A 205 -5.63 10.83 7.06
N VAL A 206 -6.84 10.42 7.39
CA VAL A 206 -7.64 9.47 6.63
C VAL A 206 -8.94 10.14 6.18
N PRO A 207 -9.33 10.05 4.89
CA PRO A 207 -10.67 10.46 4.47
C PRO A 207 -11.74 9.68 5.24
N GLU A 208 -12.81 10.36 5.64
CA GLU A 208 -13.89 9.75 6.45
C GLU A 208 -14.47 8.50 5.78
N GLU A 209 -14.56 8.51 4.45
CA GLU A 209 -15.07 7.40 3.65
C GLU A 209 -14.19 6.13 3.69
N HIS A 210 -12.91 6.23 4.09
CA HIS A 210 -11.97 5.09 4.17
C HIS A 210 -11.73 4.60 5.61
N VAL A 211 -12.35 5.24 6.60
CA VAL A 211 -12.09 4.89 8.01
C VAL A 211 -12.55 3.49 8.33
N ASP A 212 -13.75 3.10 7.94
CA ASP A 212 -14.32 1.79 8.28
C ASP A 212 -13.51 0.66 7.62
N GLU A 213 -13.15 0.80 6.34
CA GLU A 213 -12.32 -0.15 5.60
C GLU A 213 -10.92 -0.29 6.24
N LEU A 214 -10.34 0.83 6.68
CA LEU A 214 -9.06 0.83 7.38
C LEU A 214 -9.15 0.11 8.73
N LEU A 215 -10.21 0.34 9.51
CA LEU A 215 -10.42 -0.33 10.80
C LEU A 215 -10.55 -1.84 10.62
N ASP A 216 -11.36 -2.27 9.68
CA ASP A 216 -11.55 -3.69 9.36
C ASP A 216 -10.22 -4.34 8.93
N GLY A 217 -9.46 -3.68 8.06
CA GLY A 217 -8.15 -4.18 7.62
C GLY A 217 -7.13 -4.25 8.75
N ILE A 218 -7.15 -3.31 9.70
CA ILE A 218 -6.28 -3.39 10.89
C ILE A 218 -6.70 -4.56 11.79
N GLU A 219 -7.99 -4.80 11.97
CA GLU A 219 -8.47 -5.96 12.73
C GLU A 219 -8.11 -7.30 12.09
N GLU A 220 -8.10 -7.40 10.77
CA GLU A 220 -7.59 -8.58 10.06
C GLU A 220 -6.11 -8.85 10.35
N ILE A 221 -5.31 -7.78 10.50
CA ILE A 221 -3.88 -7.87 10.80
C ILE A 221 -3.61 -8.22 12.26
N THR A 222 -4.29 -7.54 13.19
CA THR A 222 -4.01 -7.61 14.63
C THR A 222 -4.86 -8.64 15.34
N GLY A 223 -6.00 -9.02 14.75
CA GLY A 223 -7.08 -9.78 15.36
C GLY A 223 -7.98 -8.87 16.18
N ASP A 224 -9.05 -9.45 16.73
CA ASP A 224 -10.08 -8.76 17.52
C ASP A 224 -9.44 -7.84 18.58
N LEU A 225 -9.57 -6.54 18.38
CA LEU A 225 -8.94 -5.50 19.20
C LEU A 225 -9.49 -5.47 20.63
N ASP A 226 -10.73 -5.87 20.81
CA ASP A 226 -11.37 -5.92 22.13
C ASP A 226 -10.86 -7.09 23.00
N LYS A 227 -10.35 -8.14 22.36
CA LYS A 227 -9.89 -9.37 23.02
C LYS A 227 -8.38 -9.52 23.07
N LYS A 228 -7.66 -8.90 22.11
CA LYS A 228 -6.22 -9.02 21.98
C LYS A 228 -5.54 -7.69 22.28
N GLN A 229 -4.53 -7.71 23.13
CA GLN A 229 -3.76 -6.52 23.53
C GLN A 229 -2.64 -6.18 22.47
N GLY A 230 -2.95 -6.25 21.19
CA GLY A 230 -1.94 -6.03 20.15
C GLY A 230 -1.85 -4.60 19.64
N ALA A 231 -2.99 -3.90 19.63
CA ALA A 231 -3.10 -2.53 19.16
C ALA A 231 -4.30 -1.83 19.83
N MET A 232 -4.33 -0.49 19.74
CA MET A 232 -5.47 0.35 20.07
C MET A 232 -5.61 1.42 19.00
N ILE A 233 -6.83 1.68 18.54
CA ILE A 233 -7.10 2.68 17.53
C ILE A 233 -8.02 3.75 18.10
N LEU A 234 -7.72 5.01 17.75
CA LEU A 234 -8.54 6.17 18.04
C LEU A 234 -8.80 6.93 16.75
N VAL A 235 -10.05 7.25 16.48
CA VAL A 235 -10.47 8.09 15.36
C VAL A 235 -10.97 9.41 15.90
N LEU A 236 -10.39 10.51 15.45
CA LEU A 236 -10.63 11.84 15.94
C LEU A 236 -11.12 12.75 14.83
N ASP A 237 -12.11 13.58 15.13
CA ASP A 237 -12.54 14.63 14.22
C ASP A 237 -11.48 15.72 14.07
N VAL A 238 -11.22 16.12 12.83
CA VAL A 238 -10.28 17.18 12.50
C VAL A 238 -11.04 18.44 12.16
N ALA A 239 -11.04 19.42 13.06
CA ALA A 239 -11.74 20.69 12.85
C ALA A 239 -11.13 21.52 11.71
N ALA A 240 -9.82 21.47 11.53
CA ALA A 240 -9.12 22.11 10.43
C ALA A 240 -7.72 21.54 10.29
N TYR A 241 -7.21 21.49 9.06
CA TYR A 241 -5.82 21.15 8.78
C TYR A 241 -5.29 21.98 7.61
N ARG A 242 -3.98 22.14 7.53
CA ARG A 242 -3.29 22.76 6.41
C ARG A 242 -1.99 22.00 6.13
N GLY A 243 -1.67 21.83 4.86
CA GLY A 243 -0.52 21.06 4.41
C GLY A 243 -0.91 19.62 4.07
N THR A 244 0.08 18.84 3.70
CA THR A 244 -0.10 17.42 3.34
C THR A 244 0.90 16.59 4.13
N MET A 245 0.43 15.45 4.66
CA MET A 245 1.30 14.45 5.24
C MET A 245 1.77 13.56 4.09
N LYS A 246 3.03 13.71 3.68
CA LYS A 246 3.60 12.93 2.57
C LYS A 246 4.66 11.99 3.10
N MET A 247 4.81 10.83 2.46
CA MET A 247 6.04 10.05 2.61
C MET A 247 7.21 10.90 2.12
N LEU A 248 8.14 11.17 3.03
CA LEU A 248 9.41 11.86 2.73
C LEU A 248 10.42 10.85 2.21
#